data_3166a2d5108b7a096430482ea4f969dd
#
_entry.id   3166a2d5108b7a096430482ea4f969dd
#
_cell.length_a   1.000
_cell.length_b   1.000
_cell.length_c   1.000
_cell.angle_alpha   90.00
_cell.angle_beta   90.00
_cell.angle_gamma   90.00
#
_symmetry.space_group_name_H-M   'P 1'
#
loop_
_entity.id
_entity.type
_entity.pdbx_description
1 polymer ?
#
loop_
_entity_poly.entity_id
_entity_poly.type
_entity_poly.pdbx_seq_one_letter_code
_entity_poly.pdbx_strand_id
1 'polypeptide(L)'
;MLSEHPRSSLLVPPIPFPFPRPSMPADVIDYKLIGDDLQAVIVTLDPGEAVIAEAGGMMYMQDGIRMATTLDTTGRGGGGMFDKLLGAGKRILAGESFFITLFANESRQRRDVAFAAPYPGKIQPIELREWGGTVIAQKDSFLCAARGVEVSVTFNRRIGAGFFGGEGFILQKLSGDGLAFLHASGTLQTMTLAPGERLRVDTGCLVAFEPTVSYDIQMVPGVKTALFGGEGLFLVQLTGPGKVILQTLPFSRLADRIIAASPRAGGASRGEGSLLGGLGGLLDGDNS
;
A
#
# COMPACT_ATOMS: atom_id res chain seq x y z
N MET A 1 17.10 -23.82 40.17
CA MET A 1 16.98 -24.53 38.88
C MET A 1 15.71 -24.00 38.22
N LEU A 2 15.86 -23.00 37.36
CA LEU A 2 14.75 -22.44 36.57
C LEU A 2 14.94 -22.92 35.13
N SER A 3 14.00 -23.73 34.65
CA SER A 3 14.01 -24.33 33.33
C SER A 3 13.67 -23.27 32.28
N GLU A 4 14.64 -22.94 31.42
CA GLU A 4 14.43 -22.13 30.23
C GLU A 4 13.64 -22.94 29.19
N HIS A 5 12.48 -22.46 28.83
CA HIS A 5 11.71 -22.94 27.68
C HIS A 5 12.25 -22.31 26.41
N PRO A 6 12.65 -23.08 25.38
CA PRO A 6 13.06 -22.49 24.11
C PRO A 6 11.85 -21.95 23.38
N ARG A 7 11.90 -20.65 23.02
CA ARG A 7 10.91 -20.01 22.15
C ARG A 7 11.05 -20.58 20.74
N SER A 8 10.07 -21.35 20.35
CA SER A 8 9.91 -21.86 18.99
C SER A 8 9.66 -20.70 18.04
N SER A 9 10.68 -20.33 17.26
CA SER A 9 10.52 -19.48 16.08
C SER A 9 9.88 -20.32 14.98
N LEU A 10 8.60 -20.05 14.67
CA LEU A 10 7.95 -20.60 13.51
C LEU A 10 8.51 -19.89 12.26
N LEU A 11 9.62 -20.42 11.72
CA LEU A 11 10.04 -20.16 10.36
C LEU A 11 8.93 -20.69 9.43
N VAL A 12 8.16 -19.81 8.81
CA VAL A 12 7.24 -20.18 7.74
C VAL A 12 8.10 -20.55 6.52
N PRO A 13 8.09 -21.81 6.07
CA PRO A 13 8.85 -22.21 4.91
C PRO A 13 8.31 -21.49 3.67
N PRO A 14 9.13 -21.24 2.63
CA PRO A 14 8.66 -20.70 1.37
C PRO A 14 7.57 -21.63 0.81
N ILE A 15 6.39 -21.05 0.54
CA ILE A 15 5.25 -21.77 -0.04
C ILE A 15 5.66 -22.22 -1.43
N PRO A 16 5.66 -23.53 -1.76
CA PRO A 16 5.89 -23.97 -3.13
C PRO A 16 4.73 -23.48 -3.98
N PHE A 17 5.00 -22.55 -4.92
CA PHE A 17 4.01 -22.05 -5.84
C PHE A 17 3.57 -23.18 -6.80
N PRO A 18 2.28 -23.52 -6.89
CA PRO A 18 1.79 -24.26 -8.03
C PRO A 18 2.04 -23.41 -9.29
N PHE A 19 2.46 -24.04 -10.38
CA PHE A 19 2.70 -23.38 -11.67
C PHE A 19 1.57 -22.40 -11.97
N PRO A 20 1.88 -21.13 -12.33
CA PRO A 20 0.85 -20.15 -12.61
C PRO A 20 0.00 -20.67 -13.78
N ARG A 21 -1.33 -20.65 -13.60
CA ARG A 21 -2.24 -20.86 -14.72
C ARG A 21 -1.91 -19.81 -15.79
N PRO A 22 -1.91 -20.15 -17.08
CA PRO A 22 -1.66 -19.16 -18.11
C PRO A 22 -2.68 -18.01 -17.95
N SER A 23 -2.22 -16.90 -17.41
CA SER A 23 -2.97 -15.64 -17.40
C SER A 23 -3.05 -15.15 -18.84
N MET A 24 -4.17 -14.56 -19.22
CA MET A 24 -4.20 -13.80 -20.47
C MET A 24 -3.19 -12.67 -20.35
N PRO A 25 -2.48 -12.33 -21.44
CA PRO A 25 -1.57 -11.19 -21.43
C PRO A 25 -2.32 -9.95 -20.92
N ALA A 26 -1.66 -9.16 -20.11
CA ALA A 26 -2.22 -7.88 -19.69
C ALA A 26 -2.29 -6.91 -20.87
N ASP A 27 -3.22 -5.95 -20.80
CA ASP A 27 -3.26 -4.86 -21.76
C ASP A 27 -1.95 -4.09 -21.76
N VAL A 28 -1.50 -3.65 -22.94
CA VAL A 28 -0.27 -2.83 -23.09
C VAL A 28 -0.70 -1.36 -23.09
N ILE A 29 -0.55 -0.71 -21.95
CA ILE A 29 -1.01 0.66 -21.76
C ILE A 29 0.14 1.66 -21.86
N ASP A 30 -0.12 2.81 -22.50
CA ASP A 30 0.79 3.94 -22.49
C ASP A 30 0.50 4.83 -21.27
N TYR A 31 1.53 5.51 -20.76
CA TYR A 31 1.34 6.40 -19.62
C TYR A 31 2.28 7.61 -19.64
N LYS A 32 1.89 8.64 -18.88
CA LYS A 32 2.71 9.80 -18.57
C LYS A 32 2.57 10.17 -17.10
N LEU A 33 3.69 10.32 -16.40
CA LEU A 33 3.71 10.91 -15.07
C LEU A 33 3.74 12.44 -15.18
N ILE A 34 2.98 13.09 -14.32
CA ILE A 34 2.96 14.55 -14.16
C ILE A 34 3.17 14.93 -12.70
N GLY A 35 3.72 16.12 -12.46
CA GLY A 35 4.04 16.62 -11.13
C GLY A 35 5.37 16.07 -10.58
N ASP A 36 5.81 16.64 -9.48
CA ASP A 36 7.03 16.26 -8.78
C ASP A 36 6.70 15.55 -7.46
N ASP A 37 6.44 16.30 -6.40
CA ASP A 37 6.18 15.74 -5.05
C ASP A 37 4.70 15.36 -4.83
N LEU A 38 3.84 15.74 -5.76
CA LEU A 38 2.42 15.42 -5.84
C LEU A 38 2.15 14.89 -7.24
N GLN A 39 2.45 13.61 -7.46
CA GLN A 39 2.38 13.03 -8.79
C GLN A 39 0.98 12.48 -9.11
N ALA A 40 0.66 12.56 -10.41
CA ALA A 40 -0.43 11.83 -11.02
C ALA A 40 0.08 11.06 -12.24
N VAL A 41 -0.60 9.96 -12.58
CA VAL A 41 -0.37 9.20 -13.80
C VAL A 41 -1.56 9.40 -14.74
N ILE A 42 -1.26 9.78 -15.97
CA ILE A 42 -2.23 9.77 -17.08
C ILE A 42 -1.98 8.49 -17.85
N VAL A 43 -2.97 7.62 -17.89
CA VAL A 43 -2.96 6.37 -18.66
C VAL A 43 -3.74 6.59 -19.94
N THR A 44 -3.11 6.35 -21.09
CA THR A 44 -3.73 6.41 -22.40
C THR A 44 -4.11 5.01 -22.84
N LEU A 45 -5.39 4.78 -23.09
CA LEU A 45 -5.97 3.49 -23.46
C LEU A 45 -6.33 3.49 -24.95
N ASP A 46 -5.87 2.49 -25.67
CA ASP A 46 -6.37 2.19 -27.01
C ASP A 46 -7.81 1.65 -26.96
N PRO A 47 -8.56 1.65 -28.10
CA PRO A 47 -9.91 1.08 -28.16
C PRO A 47 -9.94 -0.38 -27.66
N GLY A 48 -10.75 -0.62 -26.61
CA GLY A 48 -10.90 -1.94 -25.99
C GLY A 48 -9.93 -2.22 -24.84
N GLU A 49 -8.90 -1.41 -24.62
CA GLU A 49 -8.03 -1.53 -23.45
C GLU A 49 -8.69 -1.01 -22.18
N ALA A 50 -8.16 -1.44 -21.05
CA ALA A 50 -8.66 -1.03 -19.75
C ALA A 50 -7.55 -0.99 -18.68
N VAL A 51 -7.82 -0.24 -17.63
CA VAL A 51 -7.02 -0.18 -16.42
C VAL A 51 -7.90 -0.46 -15.20
N ILE A 52 -7.34 -1.13 -14.21
CA ILE A 52 -7.96 -1.34 -12.90
C ILE A 52 -7.34 -0.39 -11.88
N ALA A 53 -8.14 0.14 -10.97
CA ALA A 53 -7.67 1.06 -9.94
C ALA A 53 -8.55 1.01 -8.69
N GLU A 54 -8.04 1.58 -7.59
CA GLU A 54 -8.91 1.98 -6.49
C GLU A 54 -9.79 3.15 -6.91
N ALA A 55 -11.08 3.10 -6.56
CA ALA A 55 -12.05 4.12 -6.98
C ALA A 55 -11.67 5.54 -6.51
N GLY A 56 -11.04 5.67 -5.35
CA GLY A 56 -10.62 6.94 -4.78
C GLY A 56 -9.42 7.62 -5.45
N GLY A 57 -8.69 6.90 -6.30
CA GLY A 57 -7.51 7.45 -7.00
C GLY A 57 -7.82 8.15 -8.33
N MET A 58 -9.02 8.00 -8.89
CA MET A 58 -9.37 8.58 -10.19
C MET A 58 -9.47 10.11 -10.09
N MET A 59 -8.71 10.82 -10.93
CA MET A 59 -8.70 12.27 -11.01
C MET A 59 -9.66 12.77 -12.11
N TYR A 60 -9.55 12.21 -13.31
CA TYR A 60 -10.48 12.43 -14.43
C TYR A 60 -10.47 11.24 -15.40
N MET A 61 -11.49 11.16 -16.23
CA MET A 61 -11.54 10.29 -17.39
C MET A 61 -12.18 11.03 -18.55
N GLN A 62 -11.70 10.76 -19.78
CA GLN A 62 -12.29 11.33 -21.00
C GLN A 62 -13.59 10.61 -21.34
N ASP A 63 -14.46 11.28 -22.08
CA ASP A 63 -15.68 10.69 -22.62
C ASP A 63 -15.35 9.47 -23.50
N GLY A 64 -16.15 8.41 -23.35
CA GLY A 64 -15.90 7.10 -23.95
C GLY A 64 -15.15 6.11 -23.05
N ILE A 65 -14.67 6.50 -21.89
CA ILE A 65 -14.23 5.59 -20.83
C ILE A 65 -15.44 5.20 -19.98
N ARG A 66 -15.68 3.90 -19.87
CA ARG A 66 -16.68 3.36 -18.95
C ARG A 66 -16.05 2.89 -17.65
N MET A 67 -16.63 3.34 -16.54
CA MET A 67 -16.27 2.90 -15.20
C MET A 67 -17.22 1.81 -14.72
N ALA A 68 -16.68 0.70 -14.20
CA ALA A 68 -17.46 -0.38 -13.63
C ALA A 68 -16.75 -0.97 -12.40
N THR A 69 -17.45 -1.08 -11.29
CA THR A 69 -16.90 -1.76 -10.10
C THR A 69 -16.87 -3.26 -10.35
N THR A 70 -15.75 -3.91 -10.09
CA THR A 70 -15.57 -5.34 -10.25
C THR A 70 -14.94 -5.95 -9.01
N LEU A 71 -15.32 -7.18 -8.71
CA LEU A 71 -14.63 -8.03 -7.72
C LEU A 71 -13.62 -8.97 -8.41
N ASP A 72 -13.59 -8.96 -9.75
CA ASP A 72 -12.69 -9.77 -10.56
C ASP A 72 -11.66 -8.88 -11.24
N THR A 73 -10.44 -8.93 -10.76
CA THR A 73 -9.31 -8.17 -11.30
C THR A 73 -8.91 -8.61 -12.70
N THR A 74 -9.30 -9.83 -13.13
CA THR A 74 -8.95 -10.36 -14.44
C THR A 74 -9.87 -9.91 -15.57
N GLY A 75 -10.99 -9.23 -15.26
CA GLY A 75 -11.95 -8.75 -16.27
C GLY A 75 -12.70 -9.85 -17.04
N ARG A 76 -12.66 -11.11 -16.59
CA ARG A 76 -13.26 -12.30 -17.27
C ARG A 76 -14.77 -12.44 -17.09
N GLY A 77 -15.45 -11.44 -16.58
CA GLY A 77 -16.90 -11.48 -16.33
C GLY A 77 -17.77 -11.29 -17.57
N GLY A 78 -17.64 -12.13 -18.59
CA GLY A 78 -18.59 -12.22 -19.71
C GLY A 78 -19.90 -12.91 -19.29
N GLY A 79 -20.77 -12.23 -18.59
CA GLY A 79 -22.12 -12.66 -18.21
C GLY A 79 -22.73 -11.59 -17.31
N GLY A 80 -23.99 -11.23 -17.54
CA GLY A 80 -24.66 -10.07 -16.94
C GLY A 80 -24.24 -9.73 -15.52
N MET A 81 -23.84 -8.50 -15.33
CA MET A 81 -23.19 -7.95 -14.13
C MET A 81 -24.01 -8.13 -12.84
N PHE A 82 -25.32 -8.37 -12.96
CA PHE A 82 -26.25 -8.51 -11.84
C PHE A 82 -26.25 -9.91 -11.20
N ASP A 83 -26.04 -10.98 -11.97
CA ASP A 83 -26.11 -12.35 -11.44
C ASP A 83 -24.87 -12.75 -10.61
N LYS A 84 -23.72 -12.09 -10.83
CA LYS A 84 -22.49 -12.35 -10.05
C LYS A 84 -22.41 -11.56 -8.76
N LEU A 85 -23.13 -10.45 -8.64
CA LEU A 85 -23.23 -9.66 -7.41
C LEU A 85 -23.92 -10.46 -6.28
N LEU A 86 -24.88 -11.30 -6.62
CA LEU A 86 -25.60 -12.16 -5.65
C LEU A 86 -24.76 -13.35 -5.16
N GLY A 87 -23.77 -13.81 -5.96
CA GLY A 87 -22.81 -14.87 -5.56
C GLY A 87 -21.66 -14.37 -4.68
N ALA A 88 -21.40 -13.08 -4.67
CA ALA A 88 -20.30 -12.44 -3.92
C ALA A 88 -20.60 -12.31 -2.41
N GLY A 89 -21.85 -12.42 -1.98
CA GLY A 89 -22.25 -12.30 -0.58
C GLY A 89 -21.57 -13.28 0.38
N LYS A 90 -20.95 -14.36 -0.12
CA LYS A 90 -20.20 -15.32 0.71
C LYS A 90 -18.70 -14.98 0.86
N ARG A 91 -18.13 -14.06 0.06
CA ARG A 91 -16.73 -13.60 0.19
C ARG A 91 -16.57 -12.35 1.04
N ILE A 92 -17.66 -11.63 1.26
CA ILE A 92 -17.69 -10.43 2.15
C ILE A 92 -17.47 -10.79 3.64
N LEU A 93 -17.60 -12.07 4.02
CA LEU A 93 -17.36 -12.56 5.39
C LEU A 93 -15.89 -12.59 5.83
N ALA A 94 -14.93 -12.29 4.95
CA ALA A 94 -13.51 -12.18 5.32
C ALA A 94 -13.09 -10.78 5.76
N GLY A 95 -14.02 -9.82 5.87
CA GLY A 95 -13.80 -8.54 6.57
C GLY A 95 -13.07 -7.45 5.79
N GLU A 96 -12.71 -7.67 4.51
CA GLU A 96 -12.05 -6.66 3.68
C GLU A 96 -12.62 -6.67 2.26
N SER A 97 -13.49 -5.70 2.00
CA SER A 97 -14.02 -5.44 0.65
C SER A 97 -12.97 -4.69 -0.16
N PHE A 98 -12.23 -5.43 -0.97
CA PHE A 98 -11.35 -4.83 -1.96
C PHE A 98 -12.19 -4.46 -3.18
N PHE A 99 -12.57 -3.19 -3.27
CA PHE A 99 -13.32 -2.69 -4.43
C PHE A 99 -12.33 -2.19 -5.48
N ILE A 100 -12.14 -2.98 -6.52
CA ILE A 100 -11.41 -2.55 -7.71
C ILE A 100 -12.42 -2.06 -8.73
N THR A 101 -12.09 -0.94 -9.32
CA THR A 101 -12.86 -0.32 -10.40
C THR A 101 -12.12 -0.51 -11.71
N LEU A 102 -12.83 -1.00 -12.71
CA LEU A 102 -12.37 -1.13 -14.09
C LEU A 102 -12.72 0.16 -14.85
N PHE A 103 -11.75 0.72 -15.58
CA PHE A 103 -11.91 1.85 -16.49
C PHE A 103 -11.57 1.35 -17.89
N ALA A 104 -12.57 1.15 -18.74
CA ALA A 104 -12.45 0.56 -20.07
C ALA A 104 -12.72 1.59 -21.16
N ASN A 105 -11.86 1.67 -22.15
CA ASN A 105 -12.10 2.50 -23.34
C ASN A 105 -13.07 1.78 -24.30
N GLU A 106 -14.32 2.18 -24.31
CA GLU A 106 -15.35 1.66 -25.22
C GLU A 106 -15.49 2.51 -26.49
N SER A 107 -14.70 3.56 -26.63
CA SER A 107 -14.70 4.41 -27.82
C SER A 107 -13.83 3.81 -28.93
N ARG A 108 -13.88 4.43 -30.11
CA ARG A 108 -13.04 4.05 -31.26
C ARG A 108 -11.73 4.84 -31.36
N GLN A 109 -11.43 5.64 -30.37
CA GLN A 109 -10.25 6.51 -30.33
C GLN A 109 -9.49 6.28 -29.02
N ARG A 110 -8.23 6.64 -29.00
CA ARG A 110 -7.45 6.69 -27.76
C ARG A 110 -8.11 7.62 -26.76
N ARG A 111 -8.12 7.22 -25.50
CA ARG A 111 -8.71 7.99 -24.40
C ARG A 111 -7.84 7.94 -23.18
N ASP A 112 -7.81 9.06 -22.47
CA ASP A 112 -7.03 9.18 -21.24
C ASP A 112 -7.92 9.01 -20.02
N VAL A 113 -7.37 8.31 -19.03
CA VAL A 113 -7.85 8.29 -17.66
C VAL A 113 -6.68 8.63 -16.74
N ALA A 114 -6.88 9.49 -15.77
CA ALA A 114 -5.82 9.93 -14.87
C ALA A 114 -6.11 9.51 -13.43
N PHE A 115 -5.04 9.10 -12.75
CA PHE A 115 -5.07 8.72 -11.35
C PHE A 115 -4.07 9.58 -10.58
N ALA A 116 -4.55 10.17 -9.48
CA ALA A 116 -3.73 10.93 -8.55
C ALA A 116 -3.69 10.23 -7.20
N ALA A 117 -2.54 10.28 -6.58
CA ALA A 117 -2.40 9.73 -5.25
C ALA A 117 -3.16 10.57 -4.22
N PRO A 118 -3.72 9.95 -3.16
CA PRO A 118 -4.54 10.64 -2.17
C PRO A 118 -3.73 11.54 -1.21
N TYR A 119 -2.40 11.48 -1.26
CA TYR A 119 -1.49 12.26 -0.41
C TYR A 119 -0.15 12.53 -1.13
N PRO A 120 0.67 13.53 -0.66
CA PRO A 120 1.94 13.88 -1.29
C PRO A 120 2.87 12.68 -1.44
N GLY A 121 3.43 12.51 -2.64
CA GLY A 121 4.35 11.41 -2.91
C GLY A 121 4.67 11.20 -4.37
N LYS A 122 5.34 10.09 -4.63
CA LYS A 122 5.81 9.66 -5.95
C LYS A 122 5.02 8.45 -6.43
N ILE A 123 4.88 8.34 -7.75
CA ILE A 123 4.32 7.16 -8.40
C ILE A 123 5.47 6.36 -9.01
N GLN A 124 5.56 5.08 -8.64
CA GLN A 124 6.53 4.13 -9.16
C GLN A 124 5.85 3.19 -10.16
N PRO A 125 6.16 3.30 -11.45
CA PRO A 125 5.77 2.29 -12.43
C PRO A 125 6.51 0.98 -12.14
N ILE A 126 5.79 -0.13 -12.19
CA ILE A 126 6.30 -1.50 -11.98
C ILE A 126 5.94 -2.34 -13.20
N GLU A 127 6.91 -2.59 -14.07
CA GLU A 127 6.80 -3.61 -15.09
C GLU A 127 6.92 -4.99 -14.43
N LEU A 128 5.80 -5.69 -14.25
CA LEU A 128 5.80 -6.96 -13.51
C LEU A 128 6.73 -8.01 -14.12
N ARG A 129 6.92 -8.00 -15.44
CA ARG A 129 7.90 -8.89 -16.12
C ARG A 129 9.33 -8.72 -15.59
N GLU A 130 9.72 -7.49 -15.27
CA GLU A 130 11.06 -7.17 -14.72
C GLU A 130 11.19 -7.53 -13.24
N TRP A 131 10.05 -7.86 -12.59
CA TRP A 131 9.95 -8.29 -11.20
C TRP A 131 9.61 -9.78 -11.09
N GLY A 132 9.93 -10.58 -12.12
CA GLY A 132 9.64 -12.01 -12.13
C GLY A 132 8.14 -12.35 -12.15
N GLY A 133 7.31 -11.42 -12.66
CA GLY A 133 5.86 -11.61 -12.81
C GLY A 133 5.06 -11.38 -11.52
N THR A 134 5.71 -10.96 -10.43
CA THR A 134 5.02 -10.76 -9.15
C THR A 134 5.72 -9.72 -8.29
N VAL A 135 4.95 -8.85 -7.64
CA VAL A 135 5.41 -7.96 -6.56
C VAL A 135 4.49 -8.07 -5.37
N ILE A 136 5.06 -8.01 -4.18
CA ILE A 136 4.31 -7.89 -2.92
C ILE A 136 4.38 -6.43 -2.50
N ALA A 137 3.23 -5.77 -2.37
CA ALA A 137 3.14 -4.36 -2.03
C ALA A 137 2.29 -4.16 -0.76
N GLN A 138 2.55 -3.09 -0.03
CA GLN A 138 1.65 -2.66 1.02
C GLN A 138 0.32 -2.21 0.39
N LYS A 139 -0.80 -2.50 1.04
CA LYS A 139 -2.15 -2.22 0.52
C LYS A 139 -2.30 -0.78 0.02
N ASP A 140 -1.90 0.19 0.85
CA ASP A 140 -2.09 1.61 0.55
C ASP A 140 -1.15 2.15 -0.55
N SER A 141 -0.26 1.28 -1.06
CA SER A 141 0.65 1.64 -2.16
C SER A 141 0.08 1.34 -3.54
N PHE A 142 -0.96 0.51 -3.67
CA PHE A 142 -1.56 0.24 -4.98
C PHE A 142 -2.35 1.45 -5.47
N LEU A 143 -2.09 1.91 -6.70
CA LEU A 143 -2.82 3.01 -7.33
C LEU A 143 -3.68 2.50 -8.49
N CYS A 144 -3.04 1.92 -9.50
CA CYS A 144 -3.72 1.34 -10.65
C CYS A 144 -2.82 0.33 -11.37
N ALA A 145 -3.40 -0.48 -12.27
CA ALA A 145 -2.66 -1.41 -13.11
C ALA A 145 -3.41 -1.71 -14.41
N ALA A 146 -2.68 -2.17 -15.43
CA ALA A 146 -3.27 -2.67 -16.66
C ALA A 146 -4.27 -3.80 -16.38
N ARG A 147 -5.38 -3.88 -17.12
CA ARG A 147 -6.28 -5.03 -17.06
C ARG A 147 -5.49 -6.30 -17.40
N GLY A 148 -5.72 -7.37 -16.64
CA GLY A 148 -4.94 -8.61 -16.70
C GLY A 148 -3.94 -8.78 -15.56
N VAL A 149 -3.57 -7.69 -14.87
CA VAL A 149 -2.85 -7.77 -13.60
C VAL A 149 -3.81 -8.23 -12.51
N GLU A 150 -3.46 -9.30 -11.82
CA GLU A 150 -4.22 -9.83 -10.69
C GLU A 150 -3.77 -9.14 -9.38
N VAL A 151 -4.74 -8.64 -8.61
CA VAL A 151 -4.52 -8.07 -7.28
C VAL A 151 -5.19 -8.95 -6.24
N SER A 152 -4.44 -9.41 -5.25
CA SER A 152 -4.97 -10.26 -4.18
C SER A 152 -4.32 -9.93 -2.85
N VAL A 153 -5.03 -10.13 -1.74
CA VAL A 153 -4.47 -10.00 -0.39
C VAL A 153 -3.66 -11.27 -0.08
N THR A 154 -2.39 -11.10 0.28
CA THR A 154 -1.52 -12.22 0.61
C THR A 154 -1.23 -12.35 2.10
N PHE A 155 -1.35 -11.25 2.85
CA PHE A 155 -1.08 -11.22 4.28
C PHE A 155 -1.90 -10.13 4.95
N ASN A 156 -2.56 -10.50 6.05
CA ASN A 156 -3.31 -9.56 6.88
C ASN A 156 -3.00 -9.86 8.34
N ARG A 157 -2.29 -8.97 9.00
CA ARG A 157 -2.03 -9.06 10.43
C ARG A 157 -2.45 -7.77 11.11
N ARG A 158 -3.41 -7.87 12.02
CA ARG A 158 -3.77 -6.76 12.91
C ARG A 158 -2.63 -6.57 13.91
N ILE A 159 -1.86 -5.51 13.73
CA ILE A 159 -0.74 -5.14 14.59
C ILE A 159 -1.20 -3.92 15.38
N GLY A 160 -1.65 -4.12 16.64
CA GLY A 160 -2.07 -3.03 17.53
C GLY A 160 -3.30 -2.24 17.05
N ALA A 161 -4.09 -1.69 17.97
CA ALA A 161 -5.36 -1.04 17.64
C ALA A 161 -5.22 0.37 17.01
N GLY A 162 -4.04 0.92 16.84
CA GLY A 162 -3.78 2.28 16.35
C GLY A 162 -2.84 2.39 15.16
N PHE A 163 -2.14 1.30 14.80
CA PHE A 163 -1.26 1.28 13.63
C PHE A 163 -2.08 1.21 12.34
N PHE A 164 -1.69 1.96 11.32
CA PHE A 164 -2.31 1.96 10.00
C PHE A 164 -3.82 2.29 10.00
N GLY A 165 -4.26 3.24 10.84
CA GLY A 165 -5.67 3.62 10.86
C GLY A 165 -6.62 2.53 11.39
N GLY A 166 -6.10 1.53 12.14
CA GLY A 166 -6.90 0.43 12.70
C GLY A 166 -7.04 -0.79 11.80
N GLU A 167 -6.60 -0.73 10.54
CA GLU A 167 -6.71 -1.85 9.58
C GLU A 167 -5.57 -2.89 9.73
N GLY A 168 -4.43 -2.51 10.31
CA GLY A 168 -3.27 -3.39 10.46
C GLY A 168 -2.31 -3.33 9.27
N PHE A 169 -1.30 -4.22 9.29
CA PHE A 169 -0.34 -4.36 8.20
C PHE A 169 -0.85 -5.36 7.18
N ILE A 170 -1.22 -4.86 6.01
CA ILE A 170 -1.83 -5.64 4.94
C ILE A 170 -0.91 -5.61 3.71
N LEU A 171 -0.59 -6.79 3.21
CA LEU A 171 0.17 -6.96 1.98
C LEU A 171 -0.73 -7.49 0.86
N GLN A 172 -0.54 -6.93 -0.31
CA GLN A 172 -1.16 -7.33 -1.56
C GLN A 172 -0.13 -7.97 -2.46
N LYS A 173 -0.57 -8.96 -3.20
CA LYS A 173 0.19 -9.56 -4.28
C LYS A 173 -0.36 -9.04 -5.59
N LEU A 174 0.50 -8.39 -6.37
CA LEU A 174 0.25 -8.02 -7.76
C LEU A 174 0.96 -9.04 -8.64
N SER A 175 0.24 -9.68 -9.55
CA SER A 175 0.82 -10.73 -10.41
C SER A 175 0.30 -10.64 -11.84
N GLY A 176 1.15 -11.03 -12.79
CA GLY A 176 0.91 -10.96 -14.23
C GLY A 176 2.13 -10.51 -15.00
N ASP A 177 1.89 -10.01 -16.19
CA ASP A 177 2.93 -9.54 -17.12
C ASP A 177 2.74 -8.07 -17.54
N GLY A 178 1.78 -7.37 -16.90
CA GLY A 178 1.44 -5.99 -17.22
C GLY A 178 2.11 -4.95 -16.33
N LEU A 179 1.78 -3.70 -16.63
CA LEU A 179 2.25 -2.53 -15.90
C LEU A 179 1.33 -2.26 -14.70
N ALA A 180 1.92 -2.05 -13.53
CA ALA A 180 1.24 -1.59 -12.33
C ALA A 180 1.88 -0.29 -11.83
N PHE A 181 1.11 0.53 -11.13
CA PHE A 181 1.58 1.78 -10.53
C PHE A 181 1.39 1.72 -9.03
N LEU A 182 2.50 1.90 -8.31
CA LEU A 182 2.50 2.04 -6.87
C LEU A 182 2.68 3.51 -6.51
N HIS A 183 1.97 3.95 -5.49
CA HIS A 183 2.15 5.26 -4.89
C HIS A 183 2.79 5.13 -3.52
N ALA A 184 3.70 6.05 -3.20
CA ALA A 184 4.30 6.13 -1.88
C ALA A 184 4.69 7.57 -1.53
N SER A 185 4.73 7.89 -0.25
CA SER A 185 4.89 9.26 0.25
C SER A 185 6.36 9.62 0.47
N GLY A 186 6.69 10.86 0.15
CA GLY A 186 8.07 11.37 0.19
C GLY A 186 8.93 10.83 -0.95
N THR A 187 10.18 10.49 -0.63
CA THR A 187 11.15 9.95 -1.59
C THR A 187 11.12 8.42 -1.57
N LEU A 188 11.18 7.82 -2.75
CA LEU A 188 11.30 6.38 -2.93
C LEU A 188 12.76 5.96 -3.03
N GLN A 189 13.11 4.86 -2.38
CA GLN A 189 14.41 4.22 -2.45
C GLN A 189 14.24 2.75 -2.84
N THR A 190 14.79 2.36 -3.98
CA THR A 190 14.87 0.96 -4.39
C THR A 190 16.24 0.41 -4.00
N MET A 191 16.25 -0.75 -3.35
CA MET A 191 17.45 -1.47 -2.92
C MET A 191 17.36 -2.92 -3.41
N THR A 192 18.51 -3.53 -3.65
CA THR A 192 18.63 -4.97 -3.93
C THR A 192 19.39 -5.63 -2.80
N LEU A 193 18.75 -6.57 -2.12
CA LEU A 193 19.36 -7.35 -1.05
C LEU A 193 20.06 -8.58 -1.65
N ALA A 194 21.30 -8.83 -1.22
CA ALA A 194 22.03 -10.05 -1.55
C ALA A 194 21.43 -11.28 -0.84
N PRO A 195 21.73 -12.51 -1.29
CA PRO A 195 21.29 -13.71 -0.58
C PRO A 195 21.72 -13.72 0.91
N GLY A 196 20.74 -13.83 1.81
CA GLY A 196 20.97 -13.81 3.26
C GLY A 196 21.20 -12.42 3.88
N GLU A 197 21.30 -11.37 3.06
CA GLU A 197 21.37 -9.99 3.55
C GLU A 197 20.08 -9.62 4.29
N ARG A 198 20.23 -9.01 5.46
CA ARG A 198 19.12 -8.63 6.33
C ARG A 198 19.01 -7.13 6.44
N LEU A 199 17.79 -6.62 6.25
CA LEU A 199 17.44 -5.22 6.44
C LEU A 199 16.28 -5.11 7.42
N ARG A 200 16.40 -4.26 8.44
CA ARG A 200 15.29 -3.93 9.36
C ARG A 200 14.71 -2.59 8.96
N VAL A 201 13.43 -2.57 8.73
CA VAL A 201 12.69 -1.40 8.22
C VAL A 201 11.51 -1.14 9.15
N ASP A 202 11.21 0.13 9.42
CA ASP A 202 9.93 0.53 9.99
C ASP A 202 8.81 0.03 9.08
N THR A 203 7.79 -0.64 9.64
CA THR A 203 6.71 -1.23 8.83
C THR A 203 6.02 -0.21 7.92
N GLY A 204 5.87 1.04 8.36
CA GLY A 204 5.30 2.11 7.55
C GLY A 204 6.19 2.56 6.39
N CYS A 205 7.51 2.34 6.48
CA CYS A 205 8.45 2.70 5.43
C CYS A 205 8.57 1.64 4.31
N LEU A 206 8.01 0.45 4.48
CA LEU A 206 8.00 -0.58 3.43
C LEU A 206 6.90 -0.25 2.41
N VAL A 207 7.26 -0.23 1.13
CA VAL A 207 6.31 -0.03 0.01
C VAL A 207 6.05 -1.35 -0.70
N ALA A 208 7.11 -2.01 -1.19
CA ALA A 208 6.99 -3.24 -1.95
C ALA A 208 8.30 -4.05 -1.94
N PHE A 209 8.22 -5.33 -2.29
CA PHE A 209 9.36 -6.22 -2.44
C PHE A 209 9.08 -7.39 -3.38
N GLU A 210 10.13 -8.01 -3.90
CA GLU A 210 10.05 -9.24 -4.70
C GLU A 210 9.66 -10.44 -3.82
N PRO A 211 8.92 -11.43 -4.35
CA PRO A 211 8.52 -12.62 -3.58
C PRO A 211 9.69 -13.47 -3.08
N THR A 212 10.88 -13.28 -3.64
CA THR A 212 12.13 -13.93 -3.21
C THR A 212 12.66 -13.39 -1.87
N VAL A 213 12.24 -12.19 -1.49
CA VAL A 213 12.55 -11.59 -0.19
C VAL A 213 11.64 -12.18 0.88
N SER A 214 12.23 -12.83 1.87
CA SER A 214 11.47 -13.27 3.05
C SER A 214 11.32 -12.13 4.06
N TYR A 215 10.24 -12.13 4.83
CA TYR A 215 9.96 -11.08 5.81
C TYR A 215 9.47 -11.64 7.14
N ASP A 216 9.80 -10.95 8.22
CA ASP A 216 9.31 -11.22 9.57
C ASP A 216 8.99 -9.90 10.28
N ILE A 217 7.86 -9.85 10.99
CA ILE A 217 7.40 -8.64 11.68
C ILE A 217 7.69 -8.77 13.16
N GLN A 218 8.48 -7.85 13.69
CA GLN A 218 8.95 -7.86 15.06
C GLN A 218 8.48 -6.62 15.80
N MET A 219 7.96 -6.81 17.00
CA MET A 219 7.71 -5.69 17.93
C MET A 219 9.01 -5.40 18.70
N VAL A 220 9.41 -4.15 18.77
CA VAL A 220 10.58 -3.73 19.57
C VAL A 220 10.15 -3.55 21.03
N PRO A 221 10.61 -4.39 21.98
CA PRO A 221 10.23 -4.26 23.38
C PRO A 221 10.79 -2.97 23.98
N GLY A 222 10.05 -2.35 24.89
CA GLY A 222 10.57 -1.24 25.72
C GLY A 222 10.51 0.16 25.09
N VAL A 223 10.21 0.26 23.82
CA VAL A 223 9.97 1.56 23.16
C VAL A 223 8.49 1.93 23.34
N LYS A 224 8.12 2.31 24.56
CA LYS A 224 6.85 3.03 24.78
C LYS A 224 7.09 4.45 24.29
N THR A 225 6.81 4.68 23.04
CA THR A 225 7.11 5.96 22.44
C THR A 225 5.93 6.90 22.64
N ALA A 226 6.08 7.81 23.56
CA ALA A 226 5.34 9.08 23.55
C ALA A 226 5.46 9.83 22.20
N LEU A 227 6.42 9.44 21.36
CA LEU A 227 6.67 9.95 20.02
C LEU A 227 5.84 9.25 18.91
N PHE A 228 5.23 8.09 19.18
CA PHE A 228 4.45 7.30 18.21
C PHE A 228 3.03 7.01 18.73
N GLY A 229 2.38 7.98 19.38
CA GLY A 229 0.98 7.83 19.79
C GLY A 229 0.72 6.76 20.87
N GLY A 230 1.75 6.27 21.58
CA GLY A 230 1.61 5.28 22.67
C GLY A 230 1.62 3.83 22.23
N GLU A 231 1.76 3.56 20.94
CA GLU A 231 1.81 2.22 20.36
C GLU A 231 3.24 1.79 20.07
N GLY A 232 3.59 0.51 20.26
CA GLY A 232 4.96 0.02 20.12
C GLY A 232 5.54 0.23 18.71
N LEU A 233 6.86 0.31 18.59
CA LEU A 233 7.55 0.32 17.29
C LEU A 233 7.52 -1.09 16.68
N PHE A 234 7.00 -1.22 15.47
CA PHE A 234 7.06 -2.46 14.68
C PHE A 234 8.08 -2.33 13.56
N LEU A 235 8.95 -3.31 13.47
CA LEU A 235 9.92 -3.43 12.39
C LEU A 235 9.58 -4.66 11.55
N VAL A 236 9.74 -4.52 10.25
CA VAL A 236 9.82 -5.67 9.35
C VAL A 236 11.29 -5.99 9.10
N GLN A 237 11.70 -7.21 9.38
CA GLN A 237 13.00 -7.73 8.96
C GLN A 237 12.83 -8.38 7.61
N LEU A 238 13.48 -7.82 6.60
CA LEU A 238 13.56 -8.35 5.24
C LEU A 238 14.84 -9.15 5.11
N THR A 239 14.80 -10.27 4.40
CA THR A 239 15.98 -11.09 4.10
C THR A 239 15.99 -11.42 2.60
N GLY A 240 17.04 -11.00 1.89
CA GLY A 240 17.25 -11.27 0.48
C GLY A 240 17.48 -12.74 0.13
N PRO A 241 17.48 -13.06 -1.15
CA PRO A 241 17.74 -12.13 -2.26
C PRO A 241 16.49 -11.45 -2.79
N GLY A 242 16.64 -10.23 -3.33
CA GLY A 242 15.61 -9.57 -4.13
C GLY A 242 15.55 -8.06 -3.92
N LYS A 243 14.73 -7.41 -4.75
CA LYS A 243 14.50 -5.95 -4.70
C LYS A 243 13.48 -5.60 -3.62
N VAL A 244 13.70 -4.45 -3.00
CA VAL A 244 12.79 -3.83 -2.03
C VAL A 244 12.63 -2.34 -2.37
N ILE A 245 11.43 -1.79 -2.15
CA ILE A 245 11.12 -0.38 -2.31
C ILE A 245 10.70 0.17 -0.96
N LEU A 246 11.32 1.27 -0.56
CA LEU A 246 11.07 1.98 0.68
C LEU A 246 10.59 3.40 0.41
N GLN A 247 9.85 3.98 1.36
CA GLN A 247 9.40 5.38 1.38
C GLN A 247 9.94 6.13 2.60
N THR A 248 10.18 7.43 2.46
CA THR A 248 10.75 8.22 3.55
C THR A 248 9.71 8.81 4.50
N LEU A 249 8.47 8.99 4.04
CA LEU A 249 7.41 9.64 4.82
C LEU A 249 6.12 8.79 4.78
N PRO A 250 5.96 7.76 5.62
CA PRO A 250 4.69 7.02 5.73
C PRO A 250 3.52 7.97 6.03
N PHE A 251 2.35 7.71 5.44
CA PHE A 251 1.16 8.53 5.64
C PHE A 251 0.80 8.70 7.12
N SER A 252 0.95 7.66 7.94
CA SER A 252 0.74 7.73 9.39
C SER A 252 1.58 8.82 10.06
N ARG A 253 2.87 8.93 9.72
CA ARG A 253 3.75 9.99 10.25
C ARG A 253 3.31 11.38 9.81
N LEU A 254 2.84 11.53 8.57
CA LEU A 254 2.29 12.80 8.08
C LEU A 254 1.01 13.15 8.82
N ALA A 255 0.09 12.20 8.97
CA ALA A 255 -1.17 12.37 9.71
C ALA A 255 -0.93 12.75 11.18
N ASP A 256 0.00 12.08 11.86
CA ASP A 256 0.37 12.40 13.24
C ASP A 256 0.89 13.82 13.37
N ARG A 257 1.70 14.31 12.41
CA ARG A 257 2.19 15.70 12.40
C ARG A 257 1.07 16.71 12.20
N ILE A 258 0.11 16.41 11.29
CA ILE A 258 -1.05 17.27 11.04
C ILE A 258 -1.93 17.32 12.31
N ILE A 259 -2.22 16.18 12.93
CA ILE A 259 -3.01 16.10 14.16
C ILE A 259 -2.32 16.83 15.31
N ALA A 260 -1.00 16.65 15.48
CA ALA A 260 -0.23 17.32 16.51
C ALA A 260 -0.18 18.85 16.33
N ALA A 261 -0.20 19.34 15.09
CA ALA A 261 -0.24 20.76 14.76
C ALA A 261 -1.64 21.37 14.82
N SER A 262 -2.71 20.54 14.84
CA SER A 262 -4.09 21.03 14.90
C SER A 262 -4.39 21.69 16.25
N PRO A 263 -5.03 22.89 16.27
CA PRO A 263 -5.50 23.50 17.51
C PRO A 263 -6.48 22.54 18.21
N ARG A 264 -6.21 22.19 19.46
CA ARG A 264 -7.17 21.44 20.27
C ARG A 264 -8.36 22.37 20.54
N ALA A 265 -9.58 21.89 20.29
CA ALA A 265 -10.79 22.62 20.67
C ALA A 265 -10.77 22.87 22.17
N GLY A 266 -10.49 24.14 22.59
CA GLY A 266 -10.42 24.60 23.98
C GLY A 266 -9.05 24.93 24.55
N GLY A 267 -7.95 24.94 23.79
CA GLY A 267 -6.60 25.28 24.26
C GLY A 267 -5.87 26.28 23.36
N ALA A 268 -5.09 27.17 23.96
CA ALA A 268 -4.31 28.21 23.29
C ALA A 268 -3.47 27.65 22.12
N SER A 269 -3.44 28.39 20.99
CA SER A 269 -2.63 28.07 19.81
C SER A 269 -1.15 28.00 20.20
N ARG A 270 -0.52 26.85 19.95
CA ARG A 270 0.94 26.73 20.05
C ARG A 270 1.54 27.21 18.73
N GLY A 271 2.18 28.38 18.76
CA GLY A 271 3.00 28.85 17.63
C GLY A 271 4.14 27.86 17.32
N GLU A 272 4.53 27.79 16.06
CA GLU A 272 5.73 27.06 15.62
C GLU A 272 6.94 27.54 16.44
N GLY A 273 7.48 26.66 17.29
CA GLY A 273 8.66 26.96 18.12
C GLY A 273 8.56 26.64 19.60
N SER A 274 7.39 26.33 20.14
CA SER A 274 7.21 26.10 21.58
C SER A 274 7.22 24.61 21.96
N LEU A 275 8.37 23.94 21.77
CA LEU A 275 8.64 22.66 22.45
C LEU A 275 9.03 22.86 23.95
N LEU A 276 9.30 24.09 24.37
CA LEU A 276 9.72 24.44 25.74
C LEU A 276 8.58 24.99 26.61
N GLY A 277 7.42 25.34 26.08
CA GLY A 277 6.29 25.89 26.84
C GLY A 277 5.57 24.89 27.76
N GLY A 278 5.89 23.59 27.68
CA GLY A 278 5.28 22.57 28.54
C GLY A 278 5.96 22.33 29.88
N LEU A 279 7.17 22.84 30.09
CA LEU A 279 7.93 22.68 31.33
C LEU A 279 7.78 23.83 32.33
N GLY A 280 7.26 24.99 31.89
CA GLY A 280 7.05 26.15 32.77
C GLY A 280 5.92 26.00 33.80
N GLY A 281 4.93 25.15 33.51
CA GLY A 281 3.79 24.92 34.42
C GLY A 281 4.01 23.89 35.53
N LEU A 282 5.22 23.29 35.60
CA LEU A 282 5.60 22.35 36.65
C LEU A 282 6.49 22.97 37.73
N LEU A 283 6.88 24.21 37.56
CA LEU A 283 7.78 24.92 38.50
C LEU A 283 7.10 26.05 39.32
N ASP A 284 5.86 26.42 39.01
CA ASP A 284 5.04 27.25 39.88
C ASP A 284 4.26 26.36 40.86
N GLY A 285 5.01 25.76 41.76
CA GLY A 285 4.51 25.15 42.97
C GLY A 285 4.22 26.20 43.99
N ASP A 286 2.98 26.28 44.38
CA ASP A 286 2.44 26.48 45.72
C ASP A 286 3.20 27.48 46.62
N ASN A 287 2.64 28.68 46.79
CA ASN A 287 2.76 29.44 48.01
C ASN A 287 1.56 30.40 48.17
N SER A 288 0.55 29.94 48.88
CA SER A 288 -0.25 30.67 49.90
C SER A 288 -1.47 29.88 50.29
#